data_61b381631a2b7d2b23b22f0a60125a85
#
_entry.id   61b381631a2b7d2b23b22f0a60125a85
#
_cell.length_a   1.000
_cell.length_b   1.000
_cell.length_c   1.000
_cell.angle_alpha   90.00
_cell.angle_beta   90.00
_cell.angle_gamma   90.00
#
_symmetry.space_group_name_H-M   'P 1'
#
loop_
_entity.id
_entity.type
_entity.pdbx_description
1 polymer ?
#
loop_
_entity_poly.entity_id
_entity_poly.type
_entity_poly.pdbx_seq_one_letter_code
_entity_poly.pdbx_strand_id
1 'polypeptide(L)'
;MMEETRKQLAMLMQQYSKTQKQISKETDLSTATISQFLDGSYKGDNEKIKSILDKYIEMTKDRGNNSPGVTFYKDLYNTKETLFICRYAHLNNDIALICGEAGAGKTTALNYYKDNNIGVVMVTADPCCSSSLGILKRVTKTLNRATKSDKSVMMDDLIEHLKGSNKLLIIDEADHLTLSALQTIRTLNDKAGIGVVLSGNDKIYKQMYSGQKSYEFDQIKTRAIARRRVMNSYTVDEISKIFNTTEKNLIAILFNIAEQECLRTAIKLYKIASSQNTILSEKNIQQVRLELLGY
;
A
#
# COMPACT_ATOMS: atom_id res chain seq x y z
N MET A 1 -7.75 -39.85 -4.82
CA MET A 1 -8.33 -38.53 -5.17
C MET A 1 -8.45 -37.60 -3.96
N MET A 2 -9.21 -37.95 -2.90
CA MET A 2 -9.33 -37.08 -1.69
C MET A 2 -7.99 -36.87 -0.96
N GLU A 3 -7.22 -37.92 -0.82
CA GLU A 3 -5.91 -37.88 -0.15
C GLU A 3 -4.91 -37.00 -0.89
N GLU A 4 -5.00 -36.93 -2.20
CA GLU A 4 -4.16 -36.05 -3.04
C GLU A 4 -4.46 -34.58 -2.76
N THR A 5 -5.74 -34.18 -2.74
CA THR A 5 -6.14 -32.80 -2.40
C THR A 5 -5.69 -32.41 -0.98
N ARG A 6 -5.78 -33.32 -0.01
CA ARG A 6 -5.28 -33.09 1.36
C ARG A 6 -3.78 -32.84 1.39
N LYS A 7 -3.00 -33.66 0.69
CA LYS A 7 -1.53 -33.50 0.58
C LYS A 7 -1.17 -32.18 -0.09
N GLN A 8 -1.83 -31.86 -1.22
CA GLN A 8 -1.58 -30.62 -1.94
C GLN A 8 -1.94 -29.40 -1.09
N LEU A 9 -3.05 -29.43 -0.36
CA LEU A 9 -3.45 -28.33 0.52
C LEU A 9 -2.44 -28.15 1.68
N ALA A 10 -1.98 -29.23 2.29
CA ALA A 10 -0.97 -29.18 3.34
C ALA A 10 0.36 -28.61 2.84
N MET A 11 0.83 -29.05 1.66
CA MET A 11 2.01 -28.51 1.02
C MET A 11 1.86 -27.01 0.70
N LEU A 12 0.72 -26.59 0.16
CA LEU A 12 0.42 -25.20 -0.13
C LEU A 12 0.42 -24.34 1.14
N MET A 13 -0.17 -24.83 2.23
CA MET A 13 -0.15 -24.14 3.52
C MET A 13 1.29 -23.89 4.01
N GLN A 14 2.16 -24.88 3.85
CA GLN A 14 3.57 -24.76 4.23
C GLN A 14 4.32 -23.82 3.28
N GLN A 15 4.19 -24.01 1.96
CA GLN A 15 4.91 -23.25 0.95
C GLN A 15 4.57 -21.76 0.97
N TYR A 16 3.30 -21.41 1.14
CA TYR A 16 2.82 -20.02 1.10
C TYR A 16 2.52 -19.45 2.51
N SER A 17 2.91 -20.14 3.58
CA SER A 17 2.66 -19.76 4.98
C SER A 17 1.18 -19.42 5.26
N LYS A 18 0.26 -20.16 4.62
CA LYS A 18 -1.19 -19.95 4.75
C LYS A 18 -1.74 -20.64 5.99
N THR A 19 -2.51 -19.91 6.79
CA THR A 19 -3.24 -20.48 7.94
C THR A 19 -4.63 -20.96 7.52
N GLN A 20 -5.20 -21.95 8.25
CA GLN A 20 -6.59 -22.40 8.04
C GLN A 20 -7.60 -21.24 8.13
N LYS A 21 -7.34 -20.24 8.98
CA LYS A 21 -8.17 -19.04 9.11
C LYS A 21 -8.15 -18.17 7.84
N GLN A 22 -7.01 -18.09 7.17
CA GLN A 22 -6.90 -17.39 5.88
C GLN A 22 -7.63 -18.15 4.77
N ILE A 23 -7.44 -19.48 4.70
CA ILE A 23 -8.14 -20.35 3.76
C ILE A 23 -9.65 -20.26 3.96
N SER A 24 -10.10 -20.28 5.21
CA SER A 24 -11.52 -20.11 5.58
C SER A 24 -12.11 -18.81 5.01
N LYS A 25 -11.39 -17.71 5.12
CA LYS A 25 -11.82 -16.41 4.54
C LYS A 25 -11.83 -16.38 3.01
N GLU A 26 -10.92 -17.14 2.38
CA GLU A 26 -10.77 -17.15 0.92
C GLU A 26 -11.70 -18.16 0.23
N THR A 27 -12.23 -19.14 0.96
CA THR A 27 -13.08 -20.23 0.43
C THR A 27 -14.50 -20.25 0.99
N ASP A 28 -14.81 -19.37 1.95
CA ASP A 28 -16.06 -19.37 2.73
C ASP A 28 -16.36 -20.67 3.48
N LEU A 29 -15.35 -21.57 3.63
CA LEU A 29 -15.44 -22.76 4.45
C LEU A 29 -15.10 -22.44 5.90
N SER A 30 -15.76 -23.10 6.88
CA SER A 30 -15.36 -22.93 8.27
C SER A 30 -13.97 -23.53 8.55
N THR A 31 -13.23 -22.95 9.50
CA THR A 31 -11.93 -23.50 9.92
C THR A 31 -12.06 -24.95 10.43
N ALA A 32 -13.18 -25.28 11.07
CA ALA A 32 -13.49 -26.64 11.50
C ALA A 32 -13.65 -27.61 10.32
N THR A 33 -14.37 -27.19 9.27
CA THR A 33 -14.52 -27.97 8.03
C THR A 33 -13.17 -28.24 7.37
N ILE A 34 -12.30 -27.23 7.28
CA ILE A 34 -10.96 -27.35 6.68
C ILE A 34 -10.11 -28.32 7.50
N SER A 35 -10.11 -28.20 8.85
CA SER A 35 -9.37 -29.08 9.74
C SER A 35 -9.84 -30.53 9.60
N GLN A 36 -11.15 -30.76 9.69
CA GLN A 36 -11.74 -32.11 9.57
C GLN A 36 -11.54 -32.72 8.17
N PHE A 37 -11.50 -31.91 7.12
CA PHE A 37 -11.17 -32.39 5.78
C PHE A 37 -9.71 -32.83 5.70
N LEU A 38 -8.78 -32.05 6.27
CA LEU A 38 -7.35 -32.37 6.28
C LEU A 38 -7.04 -33.66 7.05
N ASP A 39 -7.67 -33.88 8.21
CA ASP A 39 -7.48 -35.07 9.02
C ASP A 39 -8.34 -36.26 8.59
N GLY A 40 -9.26 -36.09 7.67
CA GLY A 40 -10.11 -37.13 7.13
C GLY A 40 -11.39 -37.44 7.93
N SER A 41 -11.66 -36.68 8.98
CA SER A 41 -12.80 -36.88 9.88
C SER A 41 -14.11 -36.20 9.43
N TYR A 42 -14.06 -35.40 8.37
CA TYR A 42 -15.26 -34.69 7.90
C TYR A 42 -16.36 -35.62 7.42
N LYS A 43 -17.54 -35.54 8.04
CA LYS A 43 -18.68 -36.43 7.81
C LYS A 43 -19.71 -35.90 6.77
N GLY A 44 -19.52 -34.71 6.28
CA GLY A 44 -20.42 -34.10 5.29
C GLY A 44 -20.04 -34.43 3.83
N ASP A 45 -20.48 -33.59 2.92
CA ASP A 45 -20.22 -33.76 1.46
C ASP A 45 -18.74 -33.46 1.13
N ASN A 46 -17.93 -34.51 1.17
CA ASN A 46 -16.50 -34.43 0.90
C ASN A 46 -16.17 -34.08 -0.55
N GLU A 47 -17.02 -34.46 -1.53
CA GLU A 47 -16.77 -34.13 -2.94
C GLU A 47 -16.93 -32.62 -3.19
N LYS A 48 -17.94 -32.02 -2.59
CA LYS A 48 -18.16 -30.57 -2.64
C LYS A 48 -16.98 -29.81 -2.02
N ILE A 49 -16.53 -30.21 -0.85
CA ILE A 49 -15.38 -29.58 -0.17
C ILE A 49 -14.12 -29.73 -1.01
N LYS A 50 -13.87 -30.92 -1.54
CA LYS A 50 -12.76 -31.19 -2.44
C LYS A 50 -12.76 -30.26 -3.65
N SER A 51 -13.89 -30.13 -4.34
CA SER A 51 -14.00 -29.26 -5.53
C SER A 51 -13.67 -27.79 -5.22
N ILE A 52 -14.09 -27.29 -4.06
CA ILE A 52 -13.77 -25.92 -3.61
C ILE A 52 -12.26 -25.79 -3.34
N LEU A 53 -11.69 -26.77 -2.63
CA LEU A 53 -10.28 -26.74 -2.27
C LEU A 53 -9.35 -26.97 -3.47
N ASP A 54 -9.72 -27.81 -4.43
CA ASP A 54 -8.95 -27.98 -5.67
C ASP A 54 -8.87 -26.67 -6.45
N LYS A 55 -10.00 -25.95 -6.63
CA LYS A 55 -10.03 -24.63 -7.26
C LYS A 55 -9.18 -23.62 -6.47
N TYR A 56 -9.25 -23.65 -5.15
CA TYR A 56 -8.45 -22.80 -4.28
C TYR A 56 -6.94 -23.07 -4.44
N ILE A 57 -6.54 -24.35 -4.52
CA ILE A 57 -5.15 -24.77 -4.72
C ILE A 57 -4.64 -24.28 -6.06
N GLU A 58 -5.42 -24.48 -7.14
CA GLU A 58 -5.09 -24.02 -8.49
C GLU A 58 -4.89 -22.50 -8.51
N MET A 59 -5.88 -21.73 -8.05
CA MET A 59 -5.79 -20.26 -7.98
C MET A 59 -4.61 -19.78 -7.12
N THR A 60 -4.27 -20.49 -6.04
CA THR A 60 -3.16 -20.08 -5.17
C THR A 60 -1.81 -20.39 -5.80
N LYS A 61 -1.69 -21.50 -6.54
CA LYS A 61 -0.51 -21.81 -7.35
C LYS A 61 -0.30 -20.76 -8.44
N ASP A 62 -1.35 -20.37 -9.14
CA ASP A 62 -1.30 -19.32 -10.17
C ASP A 62 -0.88 -17.96 -9.57
N ARG A 63 -1.44 -17.61 -8.40
CA ARG A 63 -1.03 -16.40 -7.67
C ARG A 63 0.44 -16.47 -7.19
N GLY A 64 0.90 -17.62 -6.77
CA GLY A 64 2.27 -17.85 -6.31
C GLY A 64 3.29 -17.77 -7.44
N ASN A 65 2.95 -18.31 -8.60
CA ASN A 65 3.77 -18.22 -9.82
C ASN A 65 3.82 -16.78 -10.37
N ASN A 66 2.84 -15.95 -10.03
CA ASN A 66 2.73 -14.53 -10.42
C ASN A 66 3.58 -13.58 -9.56
N SER A 67 4.57 -14.05 -8.82
CA SER A 67 5.48 -13.20 -8.04
C SER A 67 6.92 -13.26 -8.56
N PRO A 68 7.19 -12.84 -9.80
CA PRO A 68 8.58 -12.60 -10.21
C PRO A 68 9.08 -11.38 -9.43
N GLY A 69 10.35 -11.43 -9.10
CA GLY A 69 11.04 -10.53 -8.19
C GLY A 69 11.09 -9.07 -8.61
N VAL A 70 9.97 -8.39 -8.48
CA VAL A 70 10.00 -6.93 -8.42
C VAL A 70 10.46 -6.56 -7.03
N THR A 71 11.67 -6.06 -6.94
CA THR A 71 12.31 -5.77 -5.66
C THR A 71 12.11 -4.31 -5.30
N PHE A 72 11.84 -4.04 -4.01
CA PHE A 72 11.86 -2.68 -3.49
C PHE A 72 13.32 -2.23 -3.32
N TYR A 73 13.68 -1.12 -3.96
CA TYR A 73 14.98 -0.50 -3.78
C TYR A 73 14.85 0.83 -3.04
N LYS A 74 15.51 0.92 -1.87
CA LYS A 74 15.56 2.16 -1.07
C LYS A 74 16.32 3.29 -1.77
N ASP A 75 17.18 2.94 -2.74
CA ASP A 75 18.09 3.89 -3.38
C ASP A 75 17.53 4.57 -4.64
N LEU A 76 16.29 4.24 -5.04
CA LEU A 76 15.59 4.97 -6.10
C LEU A 76 15.36 6.42 -5.68
N TYR A 77 15.45 7.35 -6.63
CA TYR A 77 15.27 8.78 -6.36
C TYR A 77 13.96 9.08 -5.62
N ASN A 78 12.83 8.63 -6.15
CA ASN A 78 11.52 8.83 -5.54
C ASN A 78 11.43 8.24 -4.12
N THR A 79 12.05 7.10 -3.90
CA THR A 79 12.10 6.46 -2.59
C THR A 79 12.92 7.27 -1.61
N LYS A 80 14.14 7.70 -2.00
CA LYS A 80 15.00 8.55 -1.17
C LYS A 80 14.31 9.83 -0.74
N GLU A 81 13.65 10.52 -1.67
CA GLU A 81 12.91 11.74 -1.38
C GLU A 81 11.76 11.51 -0.40
N THR A 82 11.01 10.41 -0.58
CA THR A 82 9.94 10.03 0.34
C THR A 82 10.47 9.70 1.74
N LEU A 83 11.53 8.90 1.82
CA LEU A 83 12.15 8.54 3.10
C LEU A 83 12.76 9.76 3.81
N PHE A 84 13.38 10.67 3.06
CA PHE A 84 13.91 11.93 3.59
C PHE A 84 12.81 12.77 4.26
N ILE A 85 11.67 12.94 3.58
CA ILE A 85 10.52 13.69 4.12
C ILE A 85 9.95 13.03 5.38
N CYS A 86 9.81 11.71 5.38
CA CYS A 86 9.35 10.98 6.57
C CYS A 86 10.32 11.17 7.74
N ARG A 87 11.63 11.06 7.50
CA ARG A 87 12.65 11.26 8.52
C ARG A 87 12.67 12.69 9.05
N TYR A 88 12.55 13.69 8.16
CA TYR A 88 12.48 15.09 8.56
C TYR A 88 11.29 15.35 9.50
N ALA A 89 10.07 14.95 9.08
CA ALA A 89 8.87 15.15 9.90
C ALA A 89 8.95 14.41 11.25
N HIS A 90 9.50 13.18 11.25
CA HIS A 90 9.63 12.36 12.44
C HIS A 90 10.59 12.94 13.48
N LEU A 91 11.73 13.48 13.03
CA LEU A 91 12.76 14.02 13.93
C LEU A 91 12.43 15.43 14.46
N ASN A 92 11.73 16.23 13.66
CA ASN A 92 11.43 17.62 14.00
C ASN A 92 10.02 17.83 14.54
N ASN A 93 9.18 16.78 14.59
CA ASN A 93 7.77 16.85 14.95
C ASN A 93 6.99 17.87 14.09
N ASP A 94 7.41 18.04 12.85
CA ASP A 94 6.82 18.97 11.88
C ASP A 94 5.79 18.30 10.96
N ILE A 95 5.02 19.14 10.26
CA ILE A 95 4.20 18.68 9.15
C ILE A 95 5.04 18.71 7.87
N ALA A 96 5.00 17.62 7.10
CA ALA A 96 5.63 17.55 5.79
C ALA A 96 4.66 17.01 4.71
N LEU A 97 4.89 17.39 3.45
CA LEU A 97 4.03 17.07 2.33
C LEU A 97 4.77 16.26 1.27
N ILE A 98 4.18 15.14 0.87
CA ILE A 98 4.60 14.36 -0.30
C ILE A 98 3.44 14.37 -1.30
N CYS A 99 3.65 14.93 -2.47
CA CYS A 99 2.65 14.91 -3.54
C CYS A 99 3.23 14.32 -4.81
N GLY A 100 2.39 13.96 -5.73
CA GLY A 100 2.84 13.52 -7.05
C GLY A 100 1.95 12.45 -7.68
N GLU A 101 2.42 11.95 -8.80
CA GLU A 101 1.64 11.10 -9.69
C GLU A 101 1.26 9.76 -9.07
N ALA A 102 0.10 9.25 -9.51
CA ALA A 102 -0.35 7.91 -9.12
C ALA A 102 0.62 6.85 -9.67
N GLY A 103 0.91 5.83 -8.87
CA GLY A 103 1.80 4.75 -9.30
C GLY A 103 3.31 5.02 -9.17
N ALA A 104 3.73 6.20 -8.72
CA ALA A 104 5.14 6.59 -8.56
C ALA A 104 5.83 5.99 -7.31
N GLY A 105 5.21 5.05 -6.59
CA GLY A 105 5.82 4.31 -5.50
C GLY A 105 5.71 4.95 -4.11
N LYS A 106 4.98 6.06 -3.93
CA LYS A 106 4.80 6.75 -2.63
C LYS A 106 4.41 5.80 -1.51
N THR A 107 3.27 5.13 -1.63
CA THR A 107 2.75 4.19 -0.62
C THR A 107 3.73 3.08 -0.28
N THR A 108 4.47 2.58 -1.26
CA THR A 108 5.50 1.54 -1.04
C THR A 108 6.64 2.06 -0.18
N ALA A 109 7.14 3.26 -0.46
CA ALA A 109 8.20 3.90 0.32
C ALA A 109 7.72 4.28 1.75
N LEU A 110 6.46 4.74 1.89
CA LEU A 110 5.85 5.03 3.19
C LEU A 110 5.71 3.77 4.07
N ASN A 111 5.25 2.66 3.48
CA ASN A 111 5.20 1.38 4.18
C ASN A 111 6.59 0.90 4.59
N TYR A 112 7.58 1.01 3.70
CA TYR A 112 8.96 0.69 4.04
C TYR A 112 9.46 1.52 5.23
N TYR A 113 9.18 2.83 5.25
CA TYR A 113 9.55 3.68 6.38
C TYR A 113 8.88 3.24 7.67
N LYS A 114 7.57 2.96 7.62
CA LYS A 114 6.78 2.47 8.77
C LYS A 114 7.35 1.16 9.32
N ASP A 115 7.67 0.21 8.45
CA ASP A 115 8.10 -1.13 8.85
C ASP A 115 9.55 -1.16 9.41
N ASN A 116 10.35 -0.13 9.09
CA ASN A 116 11.75 -0.02 9.52
C ASN A 116 12.00 1.04 10.60
N ASN A 117 10.96 1.72 11.11
CA ASN A 117 11.12 2.74 12.14
C ASN A 117 10.08 2.58 13.25
N ILE A 118 10.54 2.74 14.50
CA ILE A 118 9.68 2.68 15.69
C ILE A 118 8.82 3.95 15.77
N GLY A 119 7.60 3.84 16.29
CA GLY A 119 6.74 4.99 16.56
C GLY A 119 6.01 5.54 15.33
N VAL A 120 6.03 4.83 14.19
CA VAL A 120 5.32 5.26 12.98
C VAL A 120 3.91 4.69 12.94
N VAL A 121 2.93 5.57 12.84
CA VAL A 121 1.50 5.26 12.67
C VAL A 121 1.11 5.67 11.25
N MET A 122 0.59 4.75 10.45
CA MET A 122 0.17 5.05 9.08
C MET A 122 -1.31 4.73 8.89
N VAL A 123 -2.03 5.68 8.33
CA VAL A 123 -3.43 5.55 7.92
C VAL A 123 -3.59 5.96 6.45
N THR A 124 -4.49 5.31 5.74
CA THR A 124 -4.86 5.70 4.38
C THR A 124 -6.21 6.39 4.42
N ALA A 125 -6.29 7.61 3.92
CA ALA A 125 -7.55 8.32 3.77
C ALA A 125 -8.33 7.77 2.56
N ASP A 126 -9.64 7.85 2.64
CA ASP A 126 -10.55 7.50 1.57
C ASP A 126 -11.83 8.37 1.67
N PRO A 127 -12.72 8.36 0.68
CA PRO A 127 -13.96 9.15 0.74
C PRO A 127 -14.83 8.90 1.98
N CYS A 128 -14.77 7.70 2.56
CA CYS A 128 -15.54 7.34 3.76
C CYS A 128 -14.98 7.96 5.05
N CYS A 129 -13.69 8.33 5.06
CA CYS A 129 -13.04 8.96 6.22
C CYS A 129 -12.56 10.39 5.96
N SER A 130 -13.08 11.07 4.94
CA SER A 130 -12.66 12.40 4.51
C SER A 130 -12.90 13.51 5.53
N SER A 131 -13.83 13.32 6.47
CA SER A 131 -14.18 14.31 7.50
C SER A 131 -13.25 14.27 8.72
N SER A 132 -13.26 15.34 9.53
CA SER A 132 -12.51 15.42 10.79
C SER A 132 -12.78 14.23 11.72
N LEU A 133 -14.06 13.87 11.92
CA LEU A 133 -14.42 12.74 12.76
C LEU A 133 -13.98 11.41 12.12
N GLY A 134 -14.11 11.27 10.81
CA GLY A 134 -13.73 10.06 10.06
C GLY A 134 -12.25 9.77 10.21
N ILE A 135 -11.38 10.75 9.97
CA ILE A 135 -9.95 10.58 10.08
C ILE A 135 -9.48 10.32 11.51
N LEU A 136 -10.06 11.03 12.51
CA LEU A 136 -9.75 10.78 13.92
C LEU A 136 -10.12 9.34 14.33
N LYS A 137 -11.31 8.85 13.93
CA LYS A 137 -11.71 7.45 14.16
C LYS A 137 -10.71 6.46 13.55
N ARG A 138 -10.22 6.73 12.36
CA ARG A 138 -9.23 5.87 11.68
C ARG A 138 -7.90 5.85 12.42
N VAL A 139 -7.38 7.02 12.82
CA VAL A 139 -6.15 7.13 13.63
C VAL A 139 -6.31 6.39 14.96
N THR A 140 -7.43 6.62 15.67
CA THR A 140 -7.72 5.96 16.95
C THR A 140 -7.73 4.43 16.83
N LYS A 141 -8.38 3.88 15.78
CA LYS A 141 -8.39 2.43 15.51
C LYS A 141 -7.02 1.88 15.21
N THR A 142 -6.20 2.61 14.44
CA THR A 142 -4.84 2.18 14.09
C THR A 142 -3.93 2.15 15.33
N LEU A 143 -4.21 3.00 16.31
CA LEU A 143 -3.55 2.98 17.63
C LEU A 143 -4.12 1.93 18.60
N ASN A 144 -5.04 1.06 18.14
CA ASN A 144 -5.73 0.05 18.93
C ASN A 144 -6.49 0.63 20.13
N ARG A 145 -7.07 1.83 19.97
CA ARG A 145 -7.87 2.50 21.00
C ARG A 145 -9.36 2.50 20.66
N ALA A 146 -10.19 2.62 21.67
CA ALA A 146 -11.65 2.71 21.51
C ALA A 146 -12.04 4.03 20.84
N THR A 147 -12.86 3.95 19.80
CA THR A 147 -13.42 5.15 19.15
C THR A 147 -14.59 5.72 19.92
N LYS A 148 -14.72 7.04 19.92
CA LYS A 148 -15.83 7.77 20.54
C LYS A 148 -16.70 8.44 19.47
N SER A 149 -17.93 8.77 19.80
CA SER A 149 -18.84 9.49 18.90
C SER A 149 -18.54 10.98 18.87
N ASP A 150 -18.14 11.55 20.01
CA ASP A 150 -17.79 12.96 20.11
C ASP A 150 -16.37 13.22 19.60
N LYS A 151 -16.27 14.20 18.69
CA LYS A 151 -15.01 14.57 18.04
C LYS A 151 -14.04 15.24 19.02
N SER A 152 -14.53 16.08 19.92
CA SER A 152 -13.68 16.81 20.88
C SER A 152 -13.05 15.85 21.87
N VAL A 153 -13.87 14.97 22.46
CA VAL A 153 -13.41 13.96 23.42
C VAL A 153 -12.39 13.02 22.78
N MET A 154 -12.59 12.65 21.49
CA MET A 154 -11.65 11.81 20.77
C MET A 154 -10.34 12.55 20.48
N MET A 155 -10.41 13.83 20.15
CA MET A 155 -9.24 14.68 19.92
C MET A 155 -8.40 14.81 21.19
N ASP A 156 -9.03 15.08 22.32
CA ASP A 156 -8.34 15.23 23.60
C ASP A 156 -7.68 13.91 24.05
N ASP A 157 -8.36 12.78 23.85
CA ASP A 157 -7.81 11.44 24.11
C ASP A 157 -6.58 11.12 23.23
N LEU A 158 -6.64 11.51 21.96
CA LEU A 158 -5.50 11.34 21.04
C LEU A 158 -4.32 12.24 21.40
N ILE A 159 -4.59 13.51 21.77
CA ILE A 159 -3.54 14.44 22.20
C ILE A 159 -2.84 13.89 23.44
N GLU A 160 -3.59 13.48 24.46
CA GLU A 160 -3.03 12.92 25.69
C GLU A 160 -2.18 11.67 25.39
N HIS A 161 -2.69 10.77 24.55
CA HIS A 161 -1.98 9.53 24.19
C HIS A 161 -0.70 9.76 23.38
N LEU A 162 -0.70 10.74 22.49
CA LEU A 162 0.41 11.00 21.58
C LEU A 162 1.46 11.98 22.13
N LYS A 163 1.08 12.79 23.12
CA LYS A 163 1.97 13.79 23.70
C LYS A 163 3.25 13.15 24.29
N GLY A 164 4.40 13.67 23.88
CA GLY A 164 5.70 13.17 24.30
C GLY A 164 6.09 11.79 23.75
N SER A 165 5.31 11.23 22.83
CA SER A 165 5.59 9.90 22.27
C SER A 165 6.61 9.90 21.14
N ASN A 166 6.99 11.07 20.63
CA ASN A 166 7.88 11.22 19.45
C ASN A 166 7.43 10.37 18.25
N LYS A 167 6.12 10.25 18.04
CA LYS A 167 5.57 9.45 16.93
C LYS A 167 5.47 10.26 15.64
N LEU A 168 5.50 9.52 14.53
CA LEU A 168 5.15 10.03 13.22
C LEU A 168 3.78 9.50 12.81
N LEU A 169 2.85 10.41 12.47
CA LEU A 169 1.58 10.08 11.84
C LEU A 169 1.70 10.29 10.32
N ILE A 170 1.62 9.22 9.55
CA ILE A 170 1.56 9.27 8.09
C ILE A 170 0.10 9.14 7.66
N ILE A 171 -0.37 10.07 6.83
CA ILE A 171 -1.67 10.01 6.19
C ILE A 171 -1.45 9.88 4.68
N ASP A 172 -1.64 8.69 4.16
CA ASP A 172 -1.60 8.42 2.72
C ASP A 172 -2.96 8.74 2.09
N GLU A 173 -2.96 9.08 0.78
CA GLU A 173 -4.14 9.54 0.01
C GLU A 173 -4.84 10.76 0.67
N ALA A 174 -4.05 11.66 1.28
CA ALA A 174 -4.54 12.83 2.02
C ALA A 174 -5.34 13.82 1.16
N ASP A 175 -5.29 13.71 -0.16
CA ASP A 175 -6.12 14.49 -1.09
C ASP A 175 -7.63 14.14 -1.02
N HIS A 176 -8.00 13.06 -0.35
CA HIS A 176 -9.38 12.76 0.00
C HIS A 176 -9.89 13.57 1.19
N LEU A 177 -9.01 14.16 2.01
CA LEU A 177 -9.40 14.87 3.22
C LEU A 177 -10.00 16.24 2.90
N THR A 178 -11.06 16.60 3.62
CA THR A 178 -11.58 17.97 3.63
C THR A 178 -10.61 18.92 4.32
N LEU A 179 -10.73 20.23 4.03
CA LEU A 179 -9.95 21.26 4.71
C LEU A 179 -10.11 21.16 6.26
N SER A 180 -11.34 20.94 6.75
CA SER A 180 -11.60 20.77 8.17
C SER A 180 -10.85 19.56 8.76
N ALA A 181 -10.74 18.46 8.03
CA ALA A 181 -9.97 17.30 8.45
C ALA A 181 -8.48 17.61 8.50
N LEU A 182 -7.94 18.29 7.48
CA LEU A 182 -6.54 18.73 7.47
C LEU A 182 -6.22 19.70 8.62
N GLN A 183 -7.11 20.64 8.92
CA GLN A 183 -6.99 21.52 10.09
C GLN A 183 -7.04 20.75 11.43
N THR A 184 -7.85 19.69 11.49
CA THR A 184 -7.90 18.80 12.65
C THR A 184 -6.56 18.07 12.85
N ILE A 185 -5.95 17.56 11.78
CA ILE A 185 -4.62 16.91 11.84
C ILE A 185 -3.53 17.92 12.21
N ARG A 186 -3.58 19.13 11.66
CA ARG A 186 -2.68 20.21 12.09
C ARG A 186 -2.79 20.48 13.60
N THR A 187 -4.02 20.60 14.11
CA THR A 187 -4.25 20.81 15.54
C THR A 187 -3.70 19.66 16.38
N LEU A 188 -3.79 18.43 15.90
CA LEU A 188 -3.19 17.27 16.55
C LEU A 188 -1.66 17.37 16.59
N ASN A 189 -1.03 17.74 15.48
CA ASN A 189 0.42 18.01 15.43
C ASN A 189 0.82 19.10 16.44
N ASP A 190 0.16 20.27 16.40
CA ASP A 190 0.46 21.40 17.26
C ASP A 190 0.33 21.06 18.78
N LYS A 191 -0.72 20.32 19.17
CA LYS A 191 -1.00 20.05 20.58
C LYS A 191 -0.31 18.81 21.14
N ALA A 192 -0.13 17.78 20.33
CA ALA A 192 0.52 16.54 20.75
C ALA A 192 2.04 16.57 20.55
N GLY A 193 2.56 17.46 19.70
CA GLY A 193 4.00 17.54 19.41
C GLY A 193 4.52 16.30 18.68
N ILE A 194 3.80 15.82 17.66
CA ILE A 194 4.17 14.65 16.85
C ILE A 194 4.47 15.05 15.42
N GLY A 195 5.30 14.29 14.72
CA GLY A 195 5.51 14.49 13.29
C GLY A 195 4.27 14.08 12.48
N VAL A 196 4.01 14.76 11.36
CA VAL A 196 2.92 14.42 10.43
C VAL A 196 3.44 14.44 9.00
N VAL A 197 3.17 13.38 8.24
CA VAL A 197 3.37 13.35 6.78
C VAL A 197 2.02 13.24 6.10
N LEU A 198 1.72 14.22 5.24
CA LEU A 198 0.56 14.18 4.34
C LEU A 198 1.06 13.72 2.97
N SER A 199 0.61 12.56 2.49
CA SER A 199 0.94 12.01 1.17
C SER A 199 -0.32 11.94 0.32
N GLY A 200 -0.23 12.39 -0.94
CA GLY A 200 -1.36 12.36 -1.85
C GLY A 200 -0.96 12.61 -3.31
N ASN A 201 -1.95 12.78 -4.16
CA ASN A 201 -1.72 13.16 -5.55
C ASN A 201 -1.50 14.69 -5.68
N ASP A 202 -1.21 15.17 -6.89
CA ASP A 202 -0.97 16.60 -7.15
C ASP A 202 -2.17 17.51 -6.82
N LYS A 203 -3.37 16.94 -6.63
CA LYS A 203 -4.57 17.71 -6.27
C LYS A 203 -4.40 18.40 -4.92
N ILE A 204 -3.84 17.70 -3.91
CA ILE A 204 -3.61 18.31 -2.59
C ILE A 204 -2.64 19.50 -2.70
N TYR A 205 -1.56 19.35 -3.48
CA TYR A 205 -0.62 20.43 -3.70
C TYR A 205 -1.26 21.62 -4.42
N LYS A 206 -2.01 21.36 -5.50
CA LYS A 206 -2.71 22.40 -6.26
C LYS A 206 -3.74 23.14 -5.39
N GLN A 207 -4.51 22.42 -4.57
CA GLN A 207 -5.46 23.03 -3.64
C GLN A 207 -4.76 23.94 -2.63
N MET A 208 -3.64 23.50 -2.07
CA MET A 208 -2.91 24.25 -1.04
C MET A 208 -2.17 25.46 -1.61
N TYR A 209 -1.53 25.34 -2.78
CA TYR A 209 -0.58 26.36 -3.24
C TYR A 209 -1.02 27.15 -4.48
N SER A 210 -1.94 26.64 -5.28
CA SER A 210 -2.32 27.25 -6.56
C SER A 210 -3.84 27.43 -6.74
N GLY A 211 -4.66 26.92 -5.83
CA GLY A 211 -6.12 27.01 -5.92
C GLY A 211 -6.65 28.40 -5.53
N GLN A 212 -7.84 28.77 -6.05
CA GLN A 212 -8.53 30.03 -5.71
C GLN A 212 -8.73 30.21 -4.19
N LYS A 213 -8.86 29.12 -3.44
CA LYS A 213 -9.01 29.10 -1.98
C LYS A 213 -7.71 28.72 -1.24
N SER A 214 -6.56 28.93 -1.86
CA SER A 214 -5.26 28.56 -1.26
C SER A 214 -4.99 29.27 0.06
N TYR A 215 -5.58 30.45 0.30
CA TYR A 215 -5.49 31.18 1.56
C TYR A 215 -6.09 30.40 2.75
N GLU A 216 -7.10 29.56 2.52
CA GLU A 216 -7.70 28.72 3.57
C GLU A 216 -6.70 27.70 4.13
N PHE A 217 -5.62 27.39 3.39
CA PHE A 217 -4.55 26.46 3.77
C PHE A 217 -3.33 27.14 4.38
N ASP A 218 -3.30 28.47 4.52
CA ASP A 218 -2.10 29.20 4.97
C ASP A 218 -1.54 28.69 6.30
N GLN A 219 -2.40 28.31 7.23
CA GLN A 219 -1.99 27.75 8.52
C GLN A 219 -1.31 26.36 8.39
N ILE A 220 -1.64 25.61 7.36
CA ILE A 220 -1.02 24.30 7.09
C ILE A 220 0.28 24.52 6.30
N LYS A 221 0.25 25.42 5.31
CA LYS A 221 1.43 25.76 4.46
C LYS A 221 2.61 26.28 5.27
N THR A 222 2.33 27.12 6.27
CA THR A 222 3.38 27.69 7.14
C THR A 222 4.06 26.64 8.01
N ARG A 223 3.39 25.52 8.28
CA ARG A 223 3.95 24.38 9.02
C ARG A 223 4.53 23.30 8.12
N ALA A 224 4.01 23.14 6.90
CA ALA A 224 4.51 22.18 5.92
C ALA A 224 5.73 22.75 5.17
N ILE A 225 6.82 22.99 5.89
CA ILE A 225 8.06 23.56 5.34
C ILE A 225 8.71 22.56 4.37
N ALA A 226 8.80 21.30 4.77
CA ALA A 226 9.37 20.24 3.94
C ALA A 226 8.31 19.67 3.00
N ARG A 227 8.60 19.72 1.71
CA ARG A 227 7.70 19.21 0.66
C ARG A 227 8.50 18.62 -0.49
N ARG A 228 7.98 17.53 -1.05
CA ARG A 228 8.57 16.87 -2.22
C ARG A 228 7.49 16.46 -3.20
N ARG A 229 7.84 16.55 -4.47
CA ARG A 229 7.01 16.05 -5.56
C ARG A 229 7.65 14.79 -6.16
N VAL A 230 6.90 13.71 -6.20
CA VAL A 230 7.30 12.41 -6.73
C VAL A 230 6.63 12.20 -8.09
N MET A 231 7.40 11.90 -9.11
CA MET A 231 6.94 11.79 -10.51
C MET A 231 7.19 10.37 -11.04
N ASN A 232 6.46 9.98 -12.08
CA ASN A 232 6.73 8.76 -12.85
C ASN A 232 7.90 8.98 -13.82
N SER A 233 9.02 9.42 -13.28
CA SER A 233 10.26 9.61 -14.03
C SER A 233 11.34 8.73 -13.41
N TYR A 234 11.91 7.85 -14.20
CA TYR A 234 12.89 6.86 -13.78
C TYR A 234 14.09 6.88 -14.72
N THR A 235 15.24 6.48 -14.24
CA THR A 235 16.39 6.22 -15.11
C THR A 235 16.35 4.77 -15.60
N VAL A 236 17.04 4.50 -16.70
CA VAL A 236 17.21 3.14 -17.23
C VAL A 236 17.83 2.20 -16.19
N ASP A 237 18.77 2.70 -15.39
CA ASP A 237 19.40 1.97 -14.29
C ASP A 237 18.40 1.64 -13.17
N GLU A 238 17.51 2.57 -12.82
CA GLU A 238 16.46 2.32 -11.83
C GLU A 238 15.47 1.24 -12.32
N ILE A 239 15.06 1.27 -13.58
CA ILE A 239 14.20 0.23 -14.17
C ILE A 239 14.92 -1.13 -14.17
N SER A 240 16.20 -1.19 -14.56
CA SER A 240 17.00 -2.41 -14.48
C SER A 240 17.01 -3.01 -13.07
N LYS A 241 17.17 -2.17 -12.05
CA LYS A 241 17.15 -2.58 -10.64
C LYS A 241 15.77 -3.05 -10.18
N ILE A 242 14.71 -2.31 -10.50
CA ILE A 242 13.33 -2.63 -10.09
C ILE A 242 12.92 -4.02 -10.61
N PHE A 243 13.24 -4.31 -11.87
CA PHE A 243 12.87 -5.57 -12.53
C PHE A 243 13.95 -6.65 -12.46
N ASN A 244 15.07 -6.35 -11.80
CA ASN A 244 16.22 -7.24 -11.66
C ASN A 244 16.61 -7.91 -13.01
N THR A 245 16.76 -7.11 -14.05
CA THR A 245 17.08 -7.57 -15.40
C THR A 245 18.17 -6.73 -16.03
N THR A 246 19.01 -7.39 -16.86
CA THR A 246 20.08 -6.74 -17.65
C THR A 246 19.77 -6.76 -19.14
N GLU A 247 18.64 -7.34 -19.55
CA GLU A 247 18.24 -7.44 -20.94
C GLU A 247 17.79 -6.07 -21.46
N LYS A 248 18.54 -5.51 -22.41
CA LYS A 248 18.35 -4.14 -22.90
C LYS A 248 16.97 -3.89 -23.50
N ASN A 249 16.45 -4.83 -24.31
CA ASN A 249 15.14 -4.67 -24.95
C ASN A 249 14.00 -4.71 -23.91
N LEU A 250 14.12 -5.61 -22.94
CA LEU A 250 13.14 -5.71 -21.85
C LEU A 250 13.15 -4.45 -20.97
N ILE A 251 14.34 -3.93 -20.65
CA ILE A 251 14.47 -2.67 -19.91
C ILE A 251 13.84 -1.51 -20.70
N ALA A 252 14.12 -1.42 -22.01
CA ALA A 252 13.59 -0.34 -22.84
C ALA A 252 12.07 -0.32 -22.89
N ILE A 253 11.42 -1.47 -23.05
CA ILE A 253 9.96 -1.51 -23.09
C ILE A 253 9.34 -1.20 -21.71
N LEU A 254 9.91 -1.73 -20.61
CA LEU A 254 9.44 -1.46 -19.25
C LEU A 254 9.63 0.02 -18.87
N PHE A 255 10.74 0.63 -19.31
CA PHE A 255 10.99 2.06 -19.16
C PHE A 255 9.92 2.88 -19.89
N ASN A 256 9.67 2.58 -21.17
CA ASN A 256 8.65 3.28 -21.95
C ASN A 256 7.25 3.17 -21.32
N ILE A 257 6.87 1.99 -20.85
CA ILE A 257 5.58 1.81 -20.16
C ILE A 257 5.55 2.60 -18.84
N ALA A 258 6.63 2.61 -18.07
CA ALA A 258 6.69 3.35 -16.82
C ALA A 258 6.57 4.87 -17.02
N GLU A 259 7.14 5.41 -18.12
CA GLU A 259 7.03 6.83 -18.47
C GLU A 259 5.67 7.20 -19.07
N GLN A 260 5.17 6.41 -20.02
CA GLN A 260 3.92 6.72 -20.73
C GLN A 260 2.67 6.53 -19.86
N GLU A 261 2.71 5.56 -18.96
CA GLU A 261 1.58 5.22 -18.09
C GLU A 261 1.95 5.43 -16.62
N CYS A 262 2.58 4.45 -16.00
CA CYS A 262 3.19 4.54 -14.67
C CYS A 262 3.95 3.25 -14.32
N LEU A 263 4.81 3.31 -13.32
CA LEU A 263 5.55 2.15 -12.82
C LEU A 263 4.62 0.99 -12.38
N ARG A 264 3.46 1.32 -11.81
CA ARG A 264 2.47 0.30 -11.40
C ARG A 264 1.99 -0.54 -12.57
N THR A 265 1.74 0.07 -13.74
CA THR A 265 1.36 -0.64 -14.97
C THR A 265 2.50 -1.52 -15.46
N ALA A 266 3.72 -0.99 -15.53
CA ALA A 266 4.90 -1.77 -15.93
C ALA A 266 5.09 -3.01 -15.03
N ILE A 267 4.95 -2.85 -13.71
CA ILE A 267 5.04 -3.96 -12.74
C ILE A 267 3.94 -5.01 -12.97
N LYS A 268 2.70 -4.58 -13.22
CA LYS A 268 1.59 -5.52 -13.48
C LYS A 268 1.80 -6.32 -14.75
N LEU A 269 2.16 -5.65 -15.85
CA LEU A 269 2.42 -6.31 -17.14
C LEU A 269 3.60 -7.28 -17.02
N TYR A 270 4.69 -6.87 -16.37
CA TYR A 270 5.84 -7.74 -16.10
C TYR A 270 5.44 -9.00 -15.34
N LYS A 271 4.66 -8.85 -14.26
CA LYS A 271 4.20 -9.99 -13.45
C LYS A 271 3.34 -10.96 -14.25
N ILE A 272 2.39 -10.45 -15.05
CA ILE A 272 1.51 -11.29 -15.87
C ILE A 272 2.31 -12.00 -16.96
N ALA A 273 3.17 -11.29 -17.68
CA ALA A 273 4.02 -11.91 -18.71
C ALA A 273 4.96 -12.98 -18.12
N SER A 274 5.50 -12.74 -16.93
CA SER A 274 6.36 -13.72 -16.25
C SER A 274 5.61 -14.95 -15.76
N SER A 275 4.33 -14.86 -15.47
CA SER A 275 3.52 -16.02 -15.07
C SER A 275 3.13 -16.91 -16.26
N GLN A 276 3.02 -16.33 -17.44
CA GLN A 276 2.62 -17.04 -18.66
C GLN A 276 3.79 -17.66 -19.42
N ASN A 277 5.02 -17.18 -19.18
CA ASN A 277 6.18 -17.52 -19.98
C ASN A 277 7.39 -17.91 -19.13
N THR A 278 8.07 -18.99 -19.51
CA THR A 278 9.30 -19.45 -18.86
C THR A 278 10.47 -18.50 -19.12
N ILE A 279 10.51 -17.87 -20.29
CA ILE A 279 11.52 -16.87 -20.68
C ILE A 279 10.79 -15.58 -21.00
N LEU A 280 11.06 -14.55 -20.21
CA LEU A 280 10.45 -13.24 -20.38
C LEU A 280 11.19 -12.44 -21.46
N SER A 281 10.43 -11.87 -22.38
CA SER A 281 10.96 -11.06 -23.48
C SER A 281 10.11 -9.81 -23.72
N GLU A 282 10.64 -8.86 -24.47
CA GLU A 282 9.90 -7.69 -24.95
C GLU A 282 8.57 -8.08 -25.61
N LYS A 283 8.59 -9.10 -26.49
CA LYS A 283 7.39 -9.59 -27.19
C LYS A 283 6.29 -10.05 -26.24
N ASN A 284 6.67 -10.75 -25.17
CA ASN A 284 5.70 -11.20 -24.16
C ASN A 284 5.05 -10.02 -23.43
N ILE A 285 5.80 -8.98 -23.07
CA ILE A 285 5.27 -7.76 -22.45
C ILE A 285 4.32 -7.04 -23.41
N GLN A 286 4.70 -6.90 -24.69
CA GLN A 286 3.87 -6.26 -25.71
C GLN A 286 2.57 -7.03 -25.95
N GLN A 287 2.63 -8.35 -26.01
CA GLN A 287 1.44 -9.19 -26.15
C GLN A 287 0.49 -9.01 -24.98
N VAL A 288 0.97 -9.11 -23.75
CA VAL A 288 0.14 -8.90 -22.53
C VAL A 288 -0.41 -7.47 -22.50
N ARG A 289 0.38 -6.47 -22.92
CA ARG A 289 -0.08 -5.08 -23.00
C ARG A 289 -1.26 -4.95 -23.99
N LEU A 290 -1.13 -5.53 -25.19
CA LEU A 290 -2.19 -5.54 -26.18
C LEU A 290 -3.45 -6.25 -25.68
N GLU A 291 -3.32 -7.40 -25.05
CA GLU A 291 -4.43 -8.19 -24.51
C GLU A 291 -5.19 -7.45 -23.39
N LEU A 292 -4.50 -6.72 -22.53
CA LEU A 292 -5.10 -6.08 -21.36
C LEU A 292 -5.50 -4.62 -21.57
N LEU A 293 -4.75 -3.88 -22.36
CA LEU A 293 -4.94 -2.44 -22.55
C LEU A 293 -5.49 -2.11 -23.95
N GLY A 294 -5.41 -3.04 -24.90
CA GLY A 294 -5.94 -2.87 -26.26
C GLY A 294 -5.03 -2.05 -27.19
N TYR A 295 -3.80 -1.71 -26.78
CA TYR A 295 -2.80 -0.94 -27.58
C TYR A 295 -1.38 -1.26 -27.17
#